data_a45b6a3a480698db84035efdd0736856
#
_entry.id   a45b6a3a480698db84035efdd0736856
#
_cell.length_a   1.000
_cell.length_b   1.000
_cell.length_c   1.000
_cell.angle_alpha   90.00
_cell.angle_beta   90.00
_cell.angle_gamma   90.00
#
_symmetry.space_group_name_H-M   'P 1'
#
loop_
_entity.id
_entity.type
_entity.pdbx_description
1 polymer ?
#
loop_
_entity_poly.entity_id
_entity_poly.type
_entity_poly.pdbx_seq_one_letter_code
_entity_poly.pdbx_strand_id
1 'polypeptide(L)'
;REIIGVGGMAVVYKAYDNIDDRIVAVKILKEEFLANEEFRRRFKNESKAIAVLSHPNIVKVFDVSFGDRLQYIVMEHVEGITLKEYIEQQGVINGKEVVHFTTQILRALQHAHDKGIVHRDIKPQNILLLQNGNIKVTDFGIARFSRSETRTMTESAIGSVHYVSPEQARGELTDEKTDIYSVGVLMYEMLTGELPFQSDNAISVA
;
A
#
# COMPACT_ATOMS: atom_id res chain seq x y z
N ARG A 1 -19.52 4.97 12.03
CA ARG A 1 -18.12 5.07 11.59
C ARG A 1 -17.23 4.41 12.63
N GLU A 2 -16.34 3.54 12.20
CA GLU A 2 -15.38 2.82 13.04
C GLU A 2 -13.97 3.04 12.43
N ILE A 3 -12.95 3.28 13.25
CA ILE A 3 -11.57 3.38 12.78
C ILE A 3 -11.06 1.97 12.57
N ILE A 4 -10.61 1.67 11.33
CA ILE A 4 -10.04 0.37 10.94
C ILE A 4 -8.56 0.45 10.62
N GLY A 5 -7.98 1.68 10.54
CA GLY A 5 -6.55 1.85 10.31
C GLY A 5 -6.09 3.27 10.62
N VAL A 6 -4.89 3.40 11.18
CA VAL A 6 -4.23 4.69 11.42
C VAL A 6 -2.86 4.64 10.79
N GLY A 7 -2.70 5.33 9.66
CA GLY A 7 -1.42 5.49 8.96
C GLY A 7 -0.72 6.80 9.31
N GLY A 8 0.50 6.97 8.82
CA GLY A 8 1.27 8.21 9.01
C GLY A 8 0.51 9.45 8.54
N MET A 9 -0.08 9.42 7.36
CA MET A 9 -0.69 10.58 6.70
C MET A 9 -2.22 10.57 6.68
N ALA A 10 -2.86 9.46 6.96
CA ALA A 10 -4.31 9.30 6.85
C ALA A 10 -4.86 8.36 7.92
N VAL A 11 -6.15 8.51 8.19
CA VAL A 11 -6.94 7.58 9.01
C VAL A 11 -7.96 6.90 8.12
N VAL A 12 -8.14 5.60 8.27
CA VAL A 12 -9.10 4.79 7.51
C VAL A 12 -10.27 4.43 8.40
N TYR A 13 -11.46 4.71 7.92
CA TYR A 13 -12.71 4.43 8.61
C TYR A 13 -13.52 3.40 7.84
N LYS A 14 -14.12 2.44 8.53
CA LYS A 14 -15.27 1.69 8.04
C LYS A 14 -16.49 2.60 8.13
N ALA A 15 -17.22 2.74 7.05
CA ALA A 15 -18.39 3.60 6.96
C ALA A 15 -19.49 2.95 6.13
N TYR A 16 -20.71 3.44 6.29
CA TYR A 16 -21.84 3.08 5.46
C TYR A 16 -22.11 4.19 4.44
N ASP A 17 -22.11 3.82 3.18
CA ASP A 17 -22.50 4.66 2.05
C ASP A 17 -24.02 4.52 1.85
N ASN A 18 -24.76 5.56 2.21
CA ASN A 18 -26.22 5.58 2.15
C ASN A 18 -26.76 5.89 0.75
N ILE A 19 -25.91 6.23 -0.21
CA ILE A 19 -26.30 6.47 -1.60
C ILE A 19 -26.35 5.13 -2.34
N ASP A 20 -25.29 4.35 -2.21
CA ASP A 20 -25.14 3.06 -2.90
C ASP A 20 -25.47 1.85 -2.01
N ASP A 21 -25.98 2.08 -0.78
CA ASP A 21 -26.41 1.06 0.19
C ASP A 21 -25.35 -0.02 0.45
N ARG A 22 -24.12 0.40 0.80
CA ARG A 22 -22.99 -0.51 0.98
C ARG A 22 -22.02 -0.05 2.08
N ILE A 23 -21.27 -1.01 2.61
CA ILE A 23 -20.12 -0.72 3.49
C ILE A 23 -18.91 -0.34 2.64
N VAL A 24 -18.21 0.70 3.05
CA VAL A 24 -17.02 1.24 2.38
C VAL A 24 -15.90 1.49 3.39
N ALA A 25 -14.66 1.54 2.89
CA ALA A 25 -13.53 2.11 3.61
C ALA A 25 -13.33 3.56 3.14
N VAL A 26 -13.18 4.49 4.07
CA VAL A 26 -12.94 5.91 3.78
C VAL A 26 -11.60 6.30 4.35
N LYS A 27 -10.61 6.57 3.48
CA LYS A 27 -9.27 7.03 3.84
C LYS A 27 -9.27 8.55 3.85
N ILE A 28 -9.11 9.14 5.03
CA ILE A 28 -9.17 10.60 5.24
C ILE A 28 -7.76 11.11 5.52
N LEU A 29 -7.31 12.10 4.75
CA LEU A 29 -6.04 12.77 4.95
C LEU A 29 -6.05 13.56 6.27
N LYS A 30 -4.99 13.45 7.08
CA LYS A 30 -4.84 14.20 8.32
C LYS A 30 -4.66 15.69 8.04
N GLU A 31 -5.15 16.53 8.94
CA GLU A 31 -5.19 17.98 8.78
C GLU A 31 -3.80 18.61 8.58
N GLU A 32 -2.77 18.08 9.23
CA GLU A 32 -1.38 18.54 9.10
C GLU A 32 -0.85 18.50 7.65
N PHE A 33 -1.35 17.56 6.82
CA PHE A 33 -0.96 17.44 5.41
C PHE A 33 -1.81 18.33 4.49
N LEU A 34 -2.97 18.82 4.95
CA LEU A 34 -3.82 19.73 4.19
C LEU A 34 -3.21 21.12 4.05
N ALA A 35 -2.31 21.54 4.94
CA ALA A 35 -1.63 22.83 4.90
C ALA A 35 -0.58 22.91 3.76
N ASN A 36 -0.07 21.77 3.26
CA ASN A 36 0.92 21.71 2.19
C ASN A 36 0.25 21.58 0.82
N GLU A 37 0.30 22.65 0.01
CA GLU A 37 -0.36 22.71 -1.29
C GLU A 37 0.25 21.71 -2.31
N GLU A 38 1.56 21.53 -2.29
CA GLU A 38 2.24 20.57 -3.15
C GLU A 38 1.81 19.13 -2.83
N PHE A 39 1.71 18.81 -1.54
CA PHE A 39 1.23 17.53 -1.08
C PHE A 39 -0.22 17.27 -1.52
N ARG A 40 -1.11 18.26 -1.35
CA ARG A 40 -2.51 18.17 -1.80
C ARG A 40 -2.61 17.91 -3.30
N ARG A 41 -1.84 18.61 -4.10
CA ARG A 41 -1.81 18.45 -5.56
C ARG A 41 -1.35 17.04 -5.96
N ARG A 42 -0.30 16.52 -5.31
CA ARG A 42 0.21 15.17 -5.56
C ARG A 42 -0.81 14.11 -5.16
N PHE A 43 -1.35 14.20 -3.94
CA PHE A 43 -2.40 13.31 -3.46
C PHE A 43 -3.59 13.26 -4.43
N LYS A 44 -4.03 14.42 -4.94
CA LYS A 44 -5.11 14.52 -5.93
C LYS A 44 -4.78 13.78 -7.23
N ASN A 45 -3.60 14.01 -7.78
CA ASN A 45 -3.21 13.42 -9.06
C ASN A 45 -3.09 11.89 -8.96
N GLU A 46 -2.49 11.39 -7.89
CA GLU A 46 -2.32 9.97 -7.65
C GLU A 46 -3.64 9.26 -7.35
N SER A 47 -4.48 9.85 -6.50
CA SER A 47 -5.81 9.30 -6.23
C SER A 47 -6.66 9.16 -7.50
N LYS A 48 -6.57 10.13 -8.42
CA LYS A 48 -7.23 10.04 -9.74
C LYS A 48 -6.65 8.93 -10.61
N ALA A 49 -5.32 8.76 -10.60
CA ALA A 49 -4.67 7.69 -11.35
C ALA A 49 -5.10 6.30 -10.85
N ILE A 50 -5.19 6.12 -9.53
CA ILE A 50 -5.60 4.85 -8.92
C ILE A 50 -7.09 4.56 -9.17
N ALA A 51 -7.94 5.58 -9.24
CA ALA A 51 -9.38 5.42 -9.46
C ALA A 51 -9.74 4.74 -10.79
N VAL A 52 -8.81 4.70 -11.76
CA VAL A 52 -9.01 3.99 -13.04
C VAL A 52 -8.65 2.49 -12.98
N LEU A 53 -8.06 2.03 -11.87
CA LEU A 53 -7.72 0.63 -11.69
C LEU A 53 -8.96 -0.19 -11.37
N SER A 54 -9.22 -1.22 -12.16
CA SER A 54 -10.31 -2.17 -11.95
C SER A 54 -9.79 -3.58 -12.19
N HIS A 55 -9.49 -4.30 -11.09
CA HIS A 55 -8.94 -5.65 -11.13
C HIS A 55 -9.37 -6.42 -9.87
N PRO A 56 -9.66 -7.73 -9.93
CA PRO A 56 -10.12 -8.51 -8.77
C PRO A 56 -9.12 -8.49 -7.60
N ASN A 57 -7.82 -8.38 -7.89
CA ASN A 57 -6.75 -8.35 -6.88
C ASN A 57 -6.28 -6.92 -6.54
N ILE A 58 -7.06 -5.90 -6.84
CA ILE A 58 -6.82 -4.51 -6.42
C ILE A 58 -8.03 -4.02 -5.64
N VAL A 59 -7.82 -3.31 -4.53
CA VAL A 59 -8.89 -2.63 -3.79
C VAL A 59 -9.49 -1.54 -4.69
N LYS A 60 -10.79 -1.65 -4.96
CA LYS A 60 -11.47 -0.74 -5.87
C LYS A 60 -11.68 0.63 -5.21
N VAL A 61 -11.31 1.70 -5.89
CA VAL A 61 -11.66 3.07 -5.51
C VAL A 61 -13.01 3.40 -6.12
N PHE A 62 -13.94 3.90 -5.31
CA PHE A 62 -15.28 4.28 -5.74
C PHE A 62 -15.39 5.77 -6.01
N ASP A 63 -14.79 6.59 -5.14
CA ASP A 63 -14.83 8.04 -5.25
C ASP A 63 -13.61 8.68 -4.57
N VAL A 64 -13.30 9.91 -4.98
CA VAL A 64 -12.23 10.72 -4.43
C VAL A 64 -12.70 12.18 -4.27
N SER A 65 -12.46 12.77 -3.13
CA SER A 65 -12.83 14.17 -2.86
C SER A 65 -11.61 15.01 -2.47
N PHE A 66 -11.54 16.21 -3.03
CA PHE A 66 -10.42 17.14 -2.90
C PHE A 66 -10.87 18.53 -2.45
N GLY A 67 -11.60 18.59 -1.33
CA GLY A 67 -11.97 19.85 -0.71
C GLY A 67 -10.78 20.52 0.01
N ASP A 68 -10.89 21.84 0.25
CA ASP A 68 -9.82 22.59 0.93
C ASP A 68 -9.64 22.19 2.41
N ARG A 69 -10.71 21.76 3.05
CA ARG A 69 -10.71 21.37 4.48
C ARG A 69 -10.75 19.87 4.70
N LEU A 70 -11.01 19.09 3.68
CA LEU A 70 -11.14 17.65 3.78
C LEU A 70 -10.80 17.00 2.44
N GLN A 71 -9.86 16.06 2.47
CA GLN A 71 -9.55 15.22 1.33
C GLN A 71 -9.69 13.76 1.74
N TYR A 72 -10.39 12.98 0.94
CA TYR A 72 -10.64 11.58 1.24
C TYR A 72 -10.78 10.73 -0.03
N ILE A 73 -10.58 9.44 0.14
CA ILE A 73 -10.78 8.40 -0.86
C ILE A 73 -11.82 7.44 -0.30
N VAL A 74 -12.88 7.18 -1.07
CA VAL A 74 -13.86 6.13 -0.79
C VAL A 74 -13.48 4.88 -1.57
N MET A 75 -13.30 3.77 -0.87
CA MET A 75 -12.85 2.53 -1.48
C MET A 75 -13.62 1.32 -0.95
N GLU A 76 -13.48 0.23 -1.63
CA GLU A 76 -13.99 -1.09 -1.23
C GLU A 76 -13.55 -1.41 0.20
N HIS A 77 -14.52 -1.78 1.05
CA HIS A 77 -14.23 -2.38 2.35
C HIS A 77 -13.97 -3.87 2.15
N VAL A 78 -12.77 -4.29 2.45
CA VAL A 78 -12.33 -5.69 2.32
C VAL A 78 -12.38 -6.36 3.69
N GLU A 79 -13.16 -7.43 3.80
CA GLU A 79 -13.17 -8.27 5.00
C GLU A 79 -12.05 -9.31 4.93
N GLY A 80 -11.03 -9.14 5.78
CA GLY A 80 -9.84 -9.97 5.78
C GLY A 80 -8.80 -9.44 6.74
N ILE A 81 -7.62 -10.03 6.69
CA ILE A 81 -6.44 -9.62 7.47
C ILE A 81 -5.35 -9.16 6.50
N THR A 82 -4.37 -8.42 7.00
CA THR A 82 -3.18 -8.10 6.21
C THR A 82 -2.31 -9.35 6.03
N LEU A 83 -1.56 -9.41 4.94
CA LEU A 83 -0.57 -10.47 4.75
C LEU A 83 0.51 -10.41 5.84
N LYS A 84 0.75 -9.25 6.43
CA LYS A 84 1.64 -9.09 7.59
C LYS A 84 1.14 -9.88 8.80
N GLU A 85 -0.11 -9.69 9.17
CA GLU A 85 -0.75 -10.44 10.26
C GLU A 85 -0.75 -11.95 9.98
N TYR A 86 -0.96 -12.34 8.72
CA TYR A 86 -0.92 -13.75 8.33
C TYR A 86 0.49 -14.36 8.48
N ILE A 87 1.54 -13.66 8.02
CA ILE A 87 2.94 -14.07 8.20
C ILE A 87 3.26 -14.21 9.71
N GLU A 88 2.86 -13.24 10.53
CA GLU A 88 3.08 -13.27 11.98
C GLU A 88 2.39 -14.45 12.66
N GLN A 89 1.21 -14.85 12.19
CA GLN A 89 0.47 -15.99 12.72
C GLN A 89 1.05 -17.34 12.27
N GLN A 90 1.51 -17.46 11.02
CA GLN A 90 1.99 -18.72 10.44
C GLN A 90 3.50 -18.94 10.65
N GLY A 91 4.28 -17.87 10.79
CA GLY A 91 5.74 -17.90 10.75
C GLY A 91 6.23 -18.14 9.30
N VAL A 92 6.26 -19.40 8.89
CA VAL A 92 6.65 -19.80 7.53
C VAL A 92 5.43 -20.25 6.73
N ILE A 93 5.24 -19.69 5.55
CA ILE A 93 4.13 -20.03 4.66
C ILE A 93 4.59 -21.11 3.67
N ASN A 94 3.73 -22.10 3.40
CA ASN A 94 4.09 -23.17 2.47
C ASN A 94 4.24 -22.65 1.03
N GLY A 95 5.15 -23.26 0.25
CA GLY A 95 5.50 -22.78 -1.08
C GLY A 95 4.33 -22.72 -2.07
N LYS A 96 3.28 -23.54 -1.92
CA LYS A 96 2.10 -23.47 -2.82
C LYS A 96 1.28 -22.22 -2.55
N GLU A 97 1.09 -21.84 -1.29
CA GLU A 97 0.40 -20.61 -0.92
C GLU A 97 1.22 -19.38 -1.33
N VAL A 98 2.55 -19.40 -1.12
CA VAL A 98 3.44 -18.31 -1.55
C VAL A 98 3.30 -18.09 -3.06
N VAL A 99 3.34 -19.16 -3.88
CA VAL A 99 3.15 -19.05 -5.33
C VAL A 99 1.75 -18.52 -5.66
N HIS A 100 0.72 -18.97 -4.94
CA HIS A 100 -0.66 -18.52 -5.13
C HIS A 100 -0.82 -17.01 -4.87
N PHE A 101 -0.32 -16.53 -3.72
CA PHE A 101 -0.39 -15.11 -3.36
C PHE A 101 0.45 -14.25 -4.31
N THR A 102 1.69 -14.67 -4.57
CA THR A 102 2.60 -13.92 -5.45
C THR A 102 2.04 -13.80 -6.87
N THR A 103 1.44 -14.86 -7.41
CA THR A 103 0.80 -14.81 -8.72
C THR A 103 -0.32 -13.77 -8.78
N GLN A 104 -1.12 -13.66 -7.75
CA GLN A 104 -2.19 -12.67 -7.67
C GLN A 104 -1.65 -11.23 -7.53
N ILE A 105 -0.59 -11.04 -6.71
CA ILE A 105 0.10 -9.75 -6.57
C ILE A 105 0.65 -9.31 -7.93
N LEU A 106 1.37 -10.18 -8.63
CA LEU A 106 1.95 -9.87 -9.94
C LEU A 106 0.88 -9.54 -11.00
N ARG A 107 -0.28 -10.20 -10.99
CA ARG A 107 -1.41 -9.86 -11.87
C ARG A 107 -1.97 -8.47 -11.57
N ALA A 108 -2.09 -8.11 -10.29
CA ALA A 108 -2.50 -6.78 -9.88
C ALA A 108 -1.51 -5.71 -10.36
N LEU A 109 -0.21 -5.95 -10.15
CA LEU A 109 0.86 -5.06 -10.59
C LEU A 109 0.91 -4.94 -12.11
N GLN A 110 0.81 -6.04 -12.85
CA GLN A 110 0.76 -6.00 -14.31
C GLN A 110 -0.38 -5.09 -14.81
N HIS A 111 -1.59 -5.23 -14.22
CA HIS A 111 -2.72 -4.37 -14.58
C HIS A 111 -2.46 -2.87 -14.32
N ALA A 112 -1.74 -2.55 -13.24
CA ALA A 112 -1.38 -1.17 -12.93
C ALA A 112 -0.26 -0.65 -13.86
N HIS A 113 0.77 -1.46 -14.08
CA HIS A 113 1.91 -1.14 -14.96
C HIS A 113 1.46 -0.91 -16.41
N ASP A 114 0.53 -1.71 -16.93
CA ASP A 114 -0.07 -1.51 -18.27
C ASP A 114 -0.77 -0.14 -18.41
N LYS A 115 -1.08 0.51 -17.29
CA LYS A 115 -1.65 1.87 -17.21
C LYS A 115 -0.64 2.93 -16.80
N GLY A 116 0.65 2.58 -16.74
CA GLY A 116 1.73 3.48 -16.35
C GLY A 116 1.74 3.81 -14.85
N ILE A 117 1.10 2.99 -14.01
CA ILE A 117 1.00 3.20 -12.56
C ILE A 117 1.92 2.21 -11.84
N VAL A 118 2.95 2.72 -11.17
CA VAL A 118 3.88 1.96 -10.34
C VAL A 118 3.43 2.08 -8.88
N HIS A 119 3.40 0.95 -8.15
CA HIS A 119 2.92 0.91 -6.75
C HIS A 119 3.88 1.56 -5.78
N ARG A 120 5.17 1.27 -5.88
CA ARG A 120 6.29 1.83 -5.10
C ARG A 120 6.31 1.56 -3.58
N ASP A 121 5.32 0.86 -3.05
CA ASP A 121 5.22 0.53 -1.61
C ASP A 121 4.65 -0.88 -1.39
N ILE A 122 5.10 -1.85 -2.19
CA ILE A 122 4.73 -3.26 -1.99
C ILE A 122 5.37 -3.76 -0.70
N LYS A 123 4.51 -4.21 0.21
CA LYS A 123 4.86 -4.78 1.52
C LYS A 123 3.65 -5.55 2.08
N PRO A 124 3.84 -6.45 3.05
CA PRO A 124 2.75 -7.31 3.50
C PRO A 124 1.59 -6.55 4.17
N GLN A 125 1.83 -5.34 4.72
CA GLN A 125 0.78 -4.48 5.27
C GLN A 125 -0.18 -3.95 4.19
N ASN A 126 0.28 -3.84 2.94
CA ASN A 126 -0.50 -3.32 1.81
C ASN A 126 -1.11 -4.45 0.95
N ILE A 127 -1.10 -5.68 1.45
CA ILE A 127 -1.76 -6.83 0.83
C ILE A 127 -2.81 -7.35 1.80
N LEU A 128 -4.06 -7.35 1.39
CA LEU A 128 -5.17 -7.87 2.17
C LEU A 128 -5.49 -9.31 1.74
N LEU A 129 -5.54 -10.23 2.69
CA LEU A 129 -5.89 -11.64 2.49
C LEU A 129 -7.34 -11.86 2.90
N LEU A 130 -8.15 -12.34 1.95
CA LEU A 130 -9.56 -12.64 2.15
C LEU A 130 -9.73 -14.09 2.66
N GLN A 131 -10.86 -14.37 3.28
CA GLN A 131 -11.19 -15.71 3.81
C GLN A 131 -11.16 -16.82 2.74
N ASN A 132 -11.42 -16.48 1.49
CA ASN A 132 -11.39 -17.43 0.37
C ASN A 132 -10.00 -17.69 -0.21
N GLY A 133 -8.93 -17.16 0.41
CA GLY A 133 -7.55 -17.30 -0.04
C GLY A 133 -7.14 -16.36 -1.19
N ASN A 134 -8.03 -15.48 -1.63
CA ASN A 134 -7.65 -14.43 -2.59
C ASN A 134 -7.00 -13.26 -1.88
N ILE A 135 -6.19 -12.49 -2.62
CA ILE A 135 -5.60 -11.26 -2.10
C ILE A 135 -6.11 -10.02 -2.85
N LYS A 136 -6.01 -8.88 -2.17
CA LYS A 136 -6.16 -7.57 -2.79
C LYS A 136 -5.00 -6.66 -2.40
N VAL A 137 -4.40 -6.02 -3.40
CA VAL A 137 -3.37 -4.99 -3.22
C VAL A 137 -4.09 -3.66 -2.93
N THR A 138 -3.62 -2.94 -1.91
CA THR A 138 -4.12 -1.63 -1.51
C THR A 138 -3.00 -0.61 -1.42
N ASP A 139 -3.33 0.66 -1.26
CA ASP A 139 -2.39 1.76 -0.99
C ASP A 139 -1.31 1.97 -2.06
N PHE A 140 -1.71 1.93 -3.34
CA PHE A 140 -0.85 2.36 -4.44
C PHE A 140 -0.29 3.75 -4.17
N GLY A 141 1.01 3.85 -4.07
CA GLY A 141 1.93 4.99 -4.10
C GLY A 141 1.60 6.35 -3.50
N ILE A 142 0.42 6.54 -2.90
CA ILE A 142 -0.07 7.84 -2.40
C ILE A 142 0.88 8.50 -1.37
N ALA A 143 1.81 7.74 -0.82
CA ALA A 143 2.54 8.10 0.38
C ALA A 143 4.04 8.41 0.19
N ARG A 144 4.65 8.14 -0.96
CA ARG A 144 6.13 8.11 -1.03
C ARG A 144 6.82 9.35 -1.57
N PHE A 145 6.11 10.45 -1.85
CA PHE A 145 6.73 11.67 -2.38
C PHE A 145 7.34 12.61 -1.33
N SER A 146 7.28 12.30 -0.04
CA SER A 146 7.79 13.20 1.00
C SER A 146 9.16 12.83 1.59
N ARG A 147 9.94 11.95 0.92
CA ARG A 147 11.28 11.63 1.47
C ARG A 147 12.32 12.74 1.33
N SER A 148 12.07 13.78 0.53
CA SER A 148 12.99 14.92 0.42
C SER A 148 12.83 15.96 1.54
N GLU A 149 11.73 15.94 2.32
CA GLU A 149 11.43 17.04 3.26
C GLU A 149 11.20 16.65 4.72
N THR A 150 10.97 15.38 5.06
CA THR A 150 10.74 15.02 6.47
C THR A 150 11.79 14.04 7.00
N ARG A 151 12.77 14.58 7.71
CA ARG A 151 13.78 13.86 8.52
C ARG A 151 13.20 13.19 9.78
N THR A 152 11.91 13.16 9.99
CA THR A 152 11.26 12.48 11.10
C THR A 152 10.72 11.13 10.66
N MET A 153 11.53 10.09 10.86
CA MET A 153 11.12 8.70 10.68
C MET A 153 10.15 8.33 11.81
N THR A 154 8.87 8.17 11.50
CA THR A 154 7.91 7.52 12.40
C THR A 154 8.15 6.00 12.41
N GLU A 155 7.78 5.30 13.49
CA GLU A 155 7.92 3.82 13.60
C GLU A 155 7.35 3.07 12.41
N SER A 156 6.26 3.55 11.80
CA SER A 156 5.70 3.01 10.55
C SER A 156 6.63 3.12 9.34
N ALA A 157 7.59 4.05 9.35
CA ALA A 157 8.59 4.21 8.29
C ALA A 157 9.72 3.18 8.44
N ILE A 158 10.04 2.76 9.66
CA ILE A 158 11.11 1.80 9.95
C ILE A 158 10.80 0.44 9.32
N GLY A 159 9.56 -0.08 9.47
CA GLY A 159 9.16 -1.36 8.88
C GLY A 159 9.09 -1.37 7.34
N SER A 160 8.92 -0.20 6.70
CA SER A 160 8.83 -0.10 5.23
C SER A 160 10.19 -0.13 4.53
N VAL A 161 11.28 0.05 5.25
CA VAL A 161 12.65 0.17 4.69
C VAL A 161 13.11 -1.13 4.06
N HIS A 162 12.72 -2.26 4.62
CA HIS A 162 13.18 -3.59 4.20
C HIS A 162 12.72 -4.02 2.80
N TYR A 163 11.64 -3.42 2.27
CA TYR A 163 11.08 -3.73 0.95
C TYR A 163 11.47 -2.70 -0.11
N VAL A 164 12.25 -1.67 0.26
CA VAL A 164 12.67 -0.58 -0.63
C VAL A 164 13.69 -1.10 -1.63
N SER A 165 13.48 -0.85 -2.92
CA SER A 165 14.46 -1.19 -3.94
C SER A 165 15.71 -0.31 -3.84
N PRO A 166 16.88 -0.79 -4.33
CA PRO A 166 18.11 -0.01 -4.31
C PRO A 166 17.99 1.36 -4.97
N GLU A 167 17.32 1.45 -6.12
CA GLU A 167 17.08 2.72 -6.82
C GLU A 167 16.21 3.68 -6.01
N GLN A 168 15.19 3.16 -5.28
CA GLN A 168 14.41 3.98 -4.36
C GLN A 168 15.23 4.50 -3.19
N ALA A 169 16.10 3.66 -2.62
CA ALA A 169 16.95 4.04 -1.49
C ALA A 169 17.95 5.14 -1.88
N ARG A 170 18.43 5.13 -3.14
CA ARG A 170 19.31 6.16 -3.70
C ARG A 170 18.57 7.40 -4.18
N GLY A 171 17.24 7.42 -4.20
CA GLY A 171 16.44 8.52 -4.73
C GLY A 171 16.48 8.63 -6.26
N GLU A 172 16.80 7.54 -6.94
CA GLU A 172 16.83 7.43 -8.40
C GLU A 172 15.40 7.30 -8.98
N LEU A 173 15.28 7.38 -10.30
CA LEU A 173 14.01 7.17 -11.00
C LEU A 173 13.54 5.72 -10.79
N THR A 174 12.28 5.56 -10.46
CA THR A 174 11.63 4.28 -10.20
C THR A 174 10.70 3.90 -11.34
N ASP A 175 10.77 2.65 -11.76
CA ASP A 175 9.90 2.04 -12.76
C ASP A 175 9.20 0.78 -12.19
N GLU A 176 8.63 -0.03 -13.04
CA GLU A 176 7.94 -1.27 -12.72
C GLU A 176 8.83 -2.28 -11.98
N LYS A 177 10.15 -2.28 -12.22
CA LYS A 177 11.14 -3.18 -11.61
C LYS A 177 11.25 -2.95 -10.10
N THR A 178 11.01 -1.73 -9.65
CA THR A 178 10.92 -1.37 -8.24
C THR A 178 9.90 -2.25 -7.49
N ASP A 179 8.71 -2.43 -8.07
CA ASP A 179 7.66 -3.28 -7.48
C ASP A 179 8.07 -4.75 -7.49
N ILE A 180 8.72 -5.20 -8.58
CA ILE A 180 9.19 -6.59 -8.71
C ILE A 180 10.26 -6.92 -7.66
N TYR A 181 11.18 -5.99 -7.38
CA TYR A 181 12.15 -6.14 -6.30
C TYR A 181 11.43 -6.34 -4.94
N SER A 182 10.46 -5.47 -4.63
CA SER A 182 9.70 -5.56 -3.38
C SER A 182 8.91 -6.87 -3.26
N VAL A 183 8.36 -7.38 -4.38
CA VAL A 183 7.71 -8.72 -4.43
C VAL A 183 8.72 -9.81 -4.12
N GLY A 184 9.96 -9.73 -4.62
CA GLY A 184 11.03 -10.68 -4.31
C GLY A 184 11.36 -10.73 -2.82
N VAL A 185 11.48 -9.58 -2.17
CA VAL A 185 11.68 -9.47 -0.71
C VAL A 185 10.49 -10.09 0.05
N LEU A 186 9.27 -9.78 -0.36
CA LEU A 186 8.04 -10.33 0.25
C LEU A 186 7.97 -11.85 0.09
N MET A 187 8.33 -12.40 -1.07
CA MET A 187 8.40 -13.85 -1.29
C MET A 187 9.39 -14.51 -0.33
N TYR A 188 10.57 -13.91 -0.16
CA TYR A 188 11.57 -14.42 0.76
C TYR A 188 11.03 -14.45 2.19
N GLU A 189 10.43 -13.35 2.68
CA GLU A 189 9.82 -13.28 4.00
C GLU A 189 8.73 -14.34 4.19
N MET A 190 7.83 -14.52 3.22
CA MET A 190 6.80 -15.55 3.29
C MET A 190 7.36 -16.98 3.39
N LEU A 191 8.45 -17.28 2.68
CA LEU A 191 9.05 -18.62 2.63
C LEU A 191 9.93 -18.94 3.83
N THR A 192 10.52 -17.93 4.48
CA THR A 192 11.51 -18.13 5.55
C THR A 192 11.03 -17.65 6.91
N GLY A 193 10.01 -16.79 6.96
CA GLY A 193 9.59 -16.06 8.15
C GLY A 193 10.53 -14.92 8.54
N GLU A 194 11.56 -14.66 7.74
CA GLU A 194 12.62 -13.68 8.01
C GLU A 194 12.78 -12.70 6.84
N LEU A 195 13.24 -11.49 7.14
CA LEU A 195 13.59 -10.53 6.11
C LEU A 195 15.00 -10.83 5.54
N PRO A 196 15.21 -10.73 4.20
CA PRO A 196 16.51 -11.04 3.59
C PRO A 196 17.61 -10.07 4.01
N PHE A 197 17.25 -8.85 4.38
CA PHE A 197 18.16 -7.80 4.82
C PHE A 197 17.65 -7.23 6.14
N GLN A 198 18.40 -7.48 7.22
CA GLN A 198 18.12 -6.96 8.56
C GLN A 198 19.18 -5.90 8.88
N SER A 199 18.79 -4.64 8.91
CA SER A 199 19.61 -3.54 9.38
C SER A 199 18.74 -2.47 10.00
N ASP A 200 19.21 -1.91 11.10
CA ASP A 200 18.58 -0.77 11.79
C ASP A 200 18.67 0.54 10.97
N ASN A 201 19.38 0.51 9.83
CA ASN A 201 19.59 1.69 8.99
C ASN A 201 19.23 1.40 7.53
N ALA A 202 18.30 2.20 6.99
CA ALA A 202 17.81 2.12 5.61
C ALA A 202 18.93 2.18 4.55
N ILE A 203 20.02 2.90 4.84
CA ILE A 203 21.16 3.06 3.94
C ILE A 203 22.00 1.79 3.89
N SER A 204 21.96 0.96 4.94
CA SER A 204 22.71 -0.30 5.01
C SER A 204 21.99 -1.49 4.38
N VAL A 205 20.71 -1.32 4.02
CA VAL A 205 19.87 -2.34 3.36
C VAL A 205 19.91 -2.19 1.82
N ALA A 206 20.30 -1.04 1.31
CA ALA A 206 20.41 -0.71 -0.10
C ALA A 206 21.88 -0.76 -0.59
#